data_0de2e41d2094834863351dad66af5f22
#
_entry.id   0de2e41d2094834863351dad66af5f22
#
_cell.length_a   1.000
_cell.length_b   1.000
_cell.length_c   1.000
_cell.angle_alpha   90.00
_cell.angle_beta   90.00
_cell.angle_gamma   90.00
#
_symmetry.space_group_name_H-M   'P 1'
#
loop_
_entity.id
_entity.type
_entity.pdbx_description
1 polymer ?
#
loop_
_entity_poly.entity_id
_entity_poly.type
_entity_poly.pdbx_seq_one_letter_code
_entity_poly.pdbx_strand_id
1 'polypeptide(L)'
;MNKSVKTEKIISFGLFFIFLAVVFLMIPVTYAINDDTAMRDIASGAMSGTPDYHLVFVKAALGALLSAVYRYFPGIDWYGLMWMGFVILSATLILWKILSICEKRGRNLLAASILFLSVFALTGLGHLVSFQFTVVAGIVAGTAVFLYCLDDSRGKKEYMMAALVILLIWISFCVRENVLLMAVPFGGLIILYKKEPVKKKALMASIACAGLAGIMVLEVFSYSSAEWKSYKDYNTARSVIYDYYGVPPYEENREFYDSIGLQEYDVVNLERYQLVFVDDLENGKMQQIADYAEQRYREQNSLTARVMAGVRIAVQGELGKETLVLNLLAKALVLLNIITGIRYRKKALWLVNAGFLLCEGALTFYLGYEGRLPSRVMAALLIIEFLAALAVFFSERRNAVPGPAKKIPGWT
;
A
#
# COMPACT_ATOMS: atom_id res chain seq x y z
N MET A 1 -35.04 12.09 -2.72
CA MET A 1 -33.80 12.86 -2.86
C MET A 1 -34.13 14.18 -3.52
N ASN A 2 -33.80 15.31 -2.89
CA ASN A 2 -34.09 16.63 -3.42
C ASN A 2 -33.32 16.84 -4.76
N LYS A 3 -33.97 17.41 -5.78
CA LYS A 3 -33.40 17.63 -7.14
C LYS A 3 -32.06 18.39 -7.08
N SER A 4 -31.94 19.38 -6.20
CA SER A 4 -30.72 20.16 -5.94
C SER A 4 -29.55 19.27 -5.48
N VAL A 5 -29.76 18.36 -4.53
CA VAL A 5 -28.71 17.49 -3.97
C VAL A 5 -28.17 16.51 -5.04
N LYS A 6 -29.06 16.01 -5.91
CA LYS A 6 -28.64 15.16 -7.03
C LYS A 6 -27.74 15.92 -8.00
N THR A 7 -28.10 17.16 -8.30
CA THR A 7 -27.30 18.04 -9.16
C THR A 7 -25.93 18.34 -8.54
N GLU A 8 -25.86 18.67 -7.25
CA GLU A 8 -24.57 18.92 -6.57
C GLU A 8 -23.65 17.70 -6.61
N LYS A 9 -24.19 16.47 -6.43
CA LYS A 9 -23.39 15.24 -6.57
C LYS A 9 -22.84 15.06 -7.98
N ILE A 10 -23.66 15.27 -9.00
CA ILE A 10 -23.21 15.17 -10.40
C ILE A 10 -22.09 16.18 -10.67
N ILE A 11 -22.25 17.42 -10.23
CA ILE A 11 -21.21 18.46 -10.36
C ILE A 11 -19.94 18.05 -9.61
N SER A 12 -20.07 17.49 -8.39
CA SER A 12 -18.93 17.04 -7.58
C SER A 12 -18.08 15.96 -8.28
N PHE A 13 -18.74 14.95 -8.85
CA PHE A 13 -18.03 13.94 -9.66
C PHE A 13 -17.52 14.53 -10.98
N GLY A 14 -18.28 15.41 -11.61
CA GLY A 14 -17.84 16.14 -12.81
C GLY A 14 -16.53 16.90 -12.55
N LEU A 15 -16.44 17.64 -11.46
CA LEU A 15 -15.23 18.35 -11.06
C LEU A 15 -14.03 17.39 -10.84
N PHE A 16 -14.27 16.24 -10.22
CA PHE A 16 -13.21 15.24 -10.03
C PHE A 16 -12.69 14.70 -11.37
N PHE A 17 -13.59 14.31 -12.29
CA PHE A 17 -13.17 13.78 -13.59
C PHE A 17 -12.57 14.85 -14.51
N ILE A 18 -13.05 16.10 -14.44
CA ILE A 18 -12.43 17.24 -15.14
C ILE A 18 -11.01 17.47 -14.60
N PHE A 19 -10.84 17.45 -13.28
CA PHE A 19 -9.52 17.56 -12.66
C PHE A 19 -8.58 16.45 -13.18
N LEU A 20 -9.02 15.19 -13.21
CA LEU A 20 -8.23 14.09 -13.76
C LEU A 20 -7.88 14.29 -15.24
N ALA A 21 -8.85 14.73 -16.05
CA ALA A 21 -8.62 15.00 -17.46
C ALA A 21 -7.56 16.10 -17.67
N VAL A 22 -7.63 17.19 -16.90
CA VAL A 22 -6.62 18.26 -16.93
C VAL A 22 -5.25 17.73 -16.52
N VAL A 23 -5.17 16.91 -15.47
CA VAL A 23 -3.92 16.30 -15.02
C VAL A 23 -3.29 15.47 -16.14
N PHE A 24 -4.05 14.58 -16.76
CA PHE A 24 -3.52 13.70 -17.83
C PHE A 24 -3.19 14.44 -19.14
N LEU A 25 -3.77 15.61 -19.37
CA LEU A 25 -3.39 16.47 -20.48
C LEU A 25 -2.09 17.26 -20.21
N MET A 26 -1.81 17.56 -18.94
CA MET A 26 -0.68 18.42 -18.56
C MET A 26 0.55 17.67 -18.07
N ILE A 27 0.36 16.47 -17.51
CA ILE A 27 1.42 15.73 -16.84
C ILE A 27 1.55 14.34 -17.49
N PRO A 28 2.73 14.00 -18.01
CA PRO A 28 2.96 12.67 -18.55
C PRO A 28 2.91 11.64 -17.42
N VAL A 29 2.33 10.49 -17.72
CA VAL A 29 2.26 9.35 -16.79
C VAL A 29 3.50 8.49 -16.97
N THR A 30 4.14 8.11 -15.87
CA THR A 30 5.38 7.34 -15.83
C THR A 30 5.33 6.22 -14.80
N TYR A 31 6.27 5.30 -14.87
CA TYR A 31 6.56 4.35 -13.80
C TYR A 31 7.62 4.93 -12.87
N ALA A 32 7.40 4.82 -11.57
CA ALA A 32 8.30 5.38 -10.56
C ALA A 32 9.60 4.59 -10.42
N ILE A 33 9.58 3.30 -10.73
CA ILE A 33 10.72 2.38 -10.57
C ILE A 33 10.80 1.38 -11.73
N ASN A 34 12.00 0.81 -11.92
CA ASN A 34 12.28 -0.19 -12.93
C ASN A 34 11.51 -1.50 -12.74
N ASP A 35 11.16 -1.88 -11.50
CA ASP A 35 10.38 -3.08 -11.22
C ASP A 35 9.01 -3.04 -11.94
N ASP A 36 8.34 -1.88 -11.94
CA ASP A 36 7.06 -1.72 -12.64
C ASP A 36 7.24 -1.86 -14.16
N THR A 37 8.32 -1.30 -14.72
CA THR A 37 8.65 -1.45 -16.15
C THR A 37 8.92 -2.92 -16.49
N ALA A 38 9.72 -3.61 -15.68
CA ALA A 38 10.04 -5.03 -15.90
C ALA A 38 8.77 -5.90 -15.85
N MET A 39 7.90 -5.70 -14.85
CA MET A 39 6.64 -6.46 -14.75
C MET A 39 5.69 -6.17 -15.93
N ARG A 40 5.62 -4.92 -16.41
CA ARG A 40 4.88 -4.58 -17.63
C ARG A 40 5.45 -5.34 -18.84
N ASP A 41 6.77 -5.36 -19.00
CA ASP A 41 7.43 -5.99 -20.14
C ASP A 41 7.28 -7.51 -20.10
N ILE A 42 7.27 -8.13 -18.92
CA ILE A 42 6.93 -9.55 -18.76
C ILE A 42 5.45 -9.77 -19.13
N ALA A 43 4.53 -9.01 -18.55
CA ALA A 43 3.10 -9.17 -18.79
C ALA A 43 2.70 -8.98 -20.25
N SER A 44 3.33 -8.02 -20.93
CA SER A 44 3.08 -7.72 -22.35
C SER A 44 3.77 -8.67 -23.33
N GLY A 45 4.78 -9.43 -22.88
CA GLY A 45 5.63 -10.24 -23.72
C GLY A 45 6.76 -9.48 -24.40
N ALA A 46 6.98 -8.21 -24.06
CA ALA A 46 8.08 -7.42 -24.63
C ALA A 46 9.45 -8.00 -24.25
N MET A 47 9.57 -8.67 -23.10
CA MET A 47 10.81 -9.29 -22.64
C MET A 47 11.04 -10.67 -23.25
N SER A 48 9.99 -11.50 -23.42
CA SER A 48 10.10 -12.93 -23.79
C SER A 48 9.48 -13.28 -25.13
N GLY A 49 8.88 -12.30 -25.84
CA GLY A 49 8.15 -12.53 -27.09
C GLY A 49 6.71 -13.01 -26.91
N THR A 50 6.33 -13.44 -25.70
CA THR A 50 4.96 -13.89 -25.37
C THR A 50 4.52 -13.35 -24.00
N PRO A 51 3.27 -12.88 -23.86
CA PRO A 51 2.74 -12.43 -22.56
C PRO A 51 2.83 -13.51 -21.49
N ASP A 52 3.46 -13.17 -20.36
CA ASP A 52 3.65 -14.07 -19.24
C ASP A 52 2.97 -13.50 -17.97
N TYR A 53 2.52 -14.38 -17.09
CA TYR A 53 1.81 -14.02 -15.85
C TYR A 53 2.70 -14.07 -14.59
N HIS A 54 3.94 -14.49 -14.71
CA HIS A 54 4.90 -14.59 -13.61
C HIS A 54 5.57 -13.24 -13.36
N LEU A 55 4.85 -12.34 -12.71
CA LEU A 55 5.29 -10.95 -12.54
C LEU A 55 6.20 -10.72 -11.32
N VAL A 56 6.65 -11.79 -10.66
CA VAL A 56 7.59 -11.79 -9.52
C VAL A 56 7.03 -11.14 -8.25
N PHE A 57 6.60 -9.88 -8.30
CA PHE A 57 6.13 -9.12 -7.12
C PHE A 57 4.60 -9.03 -7.02
N VAL A 58 3.90 -9.25 -8.12
CA VAL A 58 2.44 -9.27 -8.23
C VAL A 58 1.99 -10.72 -8.33
N LYS A 59 0.91 -11.08 -7.62
CA LYS A 59 0.42 -12.47 -7.60
C LYS A 59 0.01 -12.96 -8.98
N ALA A 60 0.29 -14.22 -9.27
CA ALA A 60 0.00 -14.87 -10.55
C ALA A 60 -1.47 -14.73 -10.98
N ALA A 61 -2.42 -14.68 -10.05
CA ALA A 61 -3.84 -14.45 -10.35
C ALA A 61 -4.07 -13.14 -11.10
N LEU A 62 -3.42 -12.05 -10.69
CA LEU A 62 -3.53 -10.75 -11.35
C LEU A 62 -2.66 -10.70 -12.61
N GLY A 63 -1.48 -11.33 -12.58
CA GLY A 63 -0.62 -11.50 -13.75
C GLY A 63 -1.32 -12.23 -14.88
N ALA A 64 -2.10 -13.30 -14.57
CA ALA A 64 -2.87 -14.05 -15.54
C ALA A 64 -3.95 -13.20 -16.24
N LEU A 65 -4.62 -12.32 -15.49
CA LEU A 65 -5.56 -11.37 -16.07
C LEU A 65 -4.85 -10.43 -17.06
N LEU A 66 -3.72 -9.85 -16.64
CA LEU A 66 -2.95 -8.92 -17.47
C LEU A 66 -2.41 -9.59 -18.73
N SER A 67 -1.72 -10.73 -18.60
CA SER A 67 -1.16 -11.45 -19.73
C SER A 67 -2.24 -11.90 -20.71
N ALA A 68 -3.42 -12.31 -20.23
CA ALA A 68 -4.56 -12.64 -21.07
C ALA A 68 -5.04 -11.43 -21.89
N VAL A 69 -5.16 -10.24 -21.27
CA VAL A 69 -5.58 -9.03 -21.99
C VAL A 69 -4.53 -8.58 -22.99
N TYR A 70 -3.24 -8.65 -22.68
CA TYR A 70 -2.16 -8.33 -23.61
C TYR A 70 -2.12 -9.27 -24.84
N ARG A 71 -2.49 -10.55 -24.70
CA ARG A 71 -2.59 -11.50 -25.84
C ARG A 71 -3.60 -11.04 -26.90
N TYR A 72 -4.71 -10.43 -26.48
CA TYR A 72 -5.75 -9.96 -27.39
C TYR A 72 -5.55 -8.52 -27.87
N PHE A 73 -4.93 -7.68 -27.04
CA PHE A 73 -4.78 -6.23 -27.28
C PHE A 73 -3.36 -5.76 -26.92
N PRO A 74 -2.32 -6.18 -27.67
CA PRO A 74 -0.92 -5.95 -27.30
C PRO A 74 -0.47 -4.48 -27.40
N GLY A 75 -1.20 -3.64 -28.15
CA GLY A 75 -0.84 -2.24 -28.40
C GLY A 75 -1.19 -1.25 -27.30
N ILE A 76 -1.76 -1.72 -26.17
CA ILE A 76 -2.23 -0.87 -25.06
C ILE A 76 -1.45 -1.22 -23.81
N ASP A 77 -1.04 -0.19 -23.05
CA ASP A 77 -0.39 -0.40 -21.74
C ASP A 77 -1.41 -0.76 -20.67
N TRP A 78 -1.83 -2.04 -20.65
CA TRP A 78 -2.80 -2.55 -19.69
C TRP A 78 -2.28 -2.55 -18.26
N TYR A 79 -0.98 -2.73 -18.07
CA TYR A 79 -0.35 -2.68 -16.76
C TYR A 79 -0.52 -1.28 -16.14
N GLY A 80 -0.15 -0.24 -16.86
CA GLY A 80 -0.33 1.14 -16.39
C GLY A 80 -1.80 1.51 -16.20
N LEU A 81 -2.67 1.14 -17.15
CA LEU A 81 -4.12 1.39 -17.05
C LEU A 81 -4.75 0.69 -15.83
N MET A 82 -4.29 -0.49 -15.46
CA MET A 82 -4.79 -1.21 -14.28
C MET A 82 -4.44 -0.46 -13.00
N TRP A 83 -3.19 0.01 -12.83
CA TRP A 83 -2.79 0.77 -11.65
C TRP A 83 -3.51 2.11 -11.58
N MET A 84 -3.60 2.83 -12.68
CA MET A 84 -4.39 4.06 -12.79
C MET A 84 -5.84 3.80 -12.40
N GLY A 85 -6.43 2.72 -12.91
CA GLY A 85 -7.79 2.33 -12.60
C GLY A 85 -8.01 2.09 -11.10
N PHE A 86 -7.08 1.41 -10.41
CA PHE A 86 -7.20 1.18 -8.97
C PHE A 86 -7.09 2.47 -8.15
N VAL A 87 -6.21 3.40 -8.52
CA VAL A 87 -6.10 4.71 -7.86
C VAL A 87 -7.37 5.52 -8.06
N ILE A 88 -7.86 5.64 -9.31
CA ILE A 88 -9.08 6.39 -9.64
C ILE A 88 -10.31 5.77 -8.98
N LEU A 89 -10.45 4.44 -9.01
CA LEU A 89 -11.53 3.73 -8.33
C LEU A 89 -11.52 4.01 -6.83
N SER A 90 -10.38 3.90 -6.18
CA SER A 90 -10.20 4.18 -4.76
C SER A 90 -10.59 5.61 -4.41
N ALA A 91 -10.06 6.60 -5.16
CA ALA A 91 -10.40 8.01 -4.97
C ALA A 91 -11.90 8.28 -5.16
N THR A 92 -12.50 7.66 -6.20
CA THR A 92 -13.95 7.76 -6.48
C THR A 92 -14.79 7.18 -5.34
N LEU A 93 -14.42 6.02 -4.80
CA LEU A 93 -15.11 5.39 -3.68
C LEU A 93 -15.00 6.22 -2.38
N ILE A 94 -13.83 6.78 -2.11
CA ILE A 94 -13.62 7.67 -0.95
C ILE A 94 -14.49 8.93 -1.11
N LEU A 95 -14.43 9.60 -2.26
CA LEU A 95 -15.23 10.79 -2.55
C LEU A 95 -16.72 10.47 -2.43
N TRP A 96 -17.20 9.38 -3.05
CA TRP A 96 -18.59 8.94 -2.95
C TRP A 96 -19.05 8.78 -1.50
N LYS A 97 -18.21 8.15 -0.66
CA LYS A 97 -18.56 7.94 0.76
C LYS A 97 -18.59 9.24 1.55
N ILE A 98 -17.61 10.14 1.33
CA ILE A 98 -17.57 11.47 1.94
C ILE A 98 -18.83 12.27 1.56
N LEU A 99 -19.16 12.35 0.26
CA LEU A 99 -20.35 13.07 -0.21
C LEU A 99 -21.65 12.48 0.37
N SER A 100 -21.73 11.16 0.49
CA SER A 100 -22.89 10.49 1.10
C SER A 100 -23.07 10.83 2.59
N ILE A 101 -21.97 11.04 3.33
CA ILE A 101 -22.02 11.48 4.72
C ILE A 101 -22.37 12.97 4.81
N CYS A 102 -21.80 13.82 3.95
CA CYS A 102 -22.09 15.24 3.89
C CYS A 102 -23.56 15.51 3.54
N GLU A 103 -24.12 14.77 2.56
CA GLU A 103 -25.53 14.83 2.20
C GLU A 103 -26.45 14.52 3.39
N LYS A 104 -26.23 13.38 4.07
CA LYS A 104 -27.02 12.98 5.24
C LYS A 104 -27.00 14.05 6.36
N ARG A 105 -26.02 14.95 6.32
CA ARG A 105 -25.84 16.03 7.32
C ARG A 105 -26.22 17.41 6.83
N GLY A 106 -26.73 17.53 5.60
CA GLY A 106 -27.05 18.83 5.02
C GLY A 106 -25.83 19.75 4.86
N ARG A 107 -24.64 19.16 4.66
CA ARG A 107 -23.40 19.91 4.40
C ARG A 107 -23.23 20.20 2.93
N ASN A 108 -22.54 21.29 2.63
CA ASN A 108 -22.24 21.68 1.25
C ASN A 108 -21.35 20.64 0.56
N LEU A 109 -21.86 19.97 -0.49
CA LEU A 109 -21.17 18.92 -1.21
C LEU A 109 -20.04 19.45 -2.09
N LEU A 110 -20.21 20.64 -2.67
CA LEU A 110 -19.17 21.28 -3.49
C LEU A 110 -17.96 21.64 -2.64
N ALA A 111 -18.17 22.23 -1.47
CA ALA A 111 -17.07 22.51 -0.53
C ALA A 111 -16.33 21.23 -0.10
N ALA A 112 -17.06 20.14 0.16
CA ALA A 112 -16.48 18.86 0.48
C ALA A 112 -15.66 18.29 -0.69
N SER A 113 -16.13 18.46 -1.92
CA SER A 113 -15.42 18.03 -3.14
C SER A 113 -14.15 18.84 -3.39
N ILE A 114 -14.20 20.15 -3.22
CA ILE A 114 -13.01 21.00 -3.35
C ILE A 114 -11.96 20.63 -2.31
N LEU A 115 -12.36 20.42 -1.05
CA LEU A 115 -11.45 19.97 0.00
C LEU A 115 -10.84 18.61 -0.32
N PHE A 116 -11.66 17.65 -0.80
CA PHE A 116 -11.18 16.34 -1.23
C PHE A 116 -10.16 16.47 -2.36
N LEU A 117 -10.46 17.27 -3.40
CA LEU A 117 -9.54 17.50 -4.51
C LEU A 117 -8.22 18.14 -4.05
N SER A 118 -8.28 19.10 -3.12
CA SER A 118 -7.08 19.74 -2.57
C SER A 118 -6.20 18.72 -1.83
N VAL A 119 -6.81 17.87 -0.98
CA VAL A 119 -6.08 16.81 -0.28
C VAL A 119 -5.54 15.78 -1.25
N PHE A 120 -6.34 15.35 -2.24
CA PHE A 120 -5.91 14.40 -3.26
C PHE A 120 -4.77 14.96 -4.12
N ALA A 121 -4.82 16.24 -4.50
CA ALA A 121 -3.74 16.90 -5.23
C ALA A 121 -2.42 16.91 -4.43
N LEU A 122 -2.50 17.08 -3.10
CA LEU A 122 -1.32 17.12 -2.24
C LEU A 122 -0.76 15.73 -1.91
N THR A 123 -1.60 14.69 -1.86
CA THR A 123 -1.19 13.37 -1.33
C THR A 123 -1.33 12.23 -2.33
N GLY A 124 -2.23 12.33 -3.30
CA GLY A 124 -2.57 11.26 -4.24
C GLY A 124 -2.12 11.50 -5.67
N LEU A 125 -1.98 12.77 -6.08
CA LEU A 125 -1.68 13.12 -7.46
C LEU A 125 -0.33 12.55 -7.93
N GLY A 126 0.72 12.66 -7.11
CA GLY A 126 2.03 12.10 -7.43
C GLY A 126 1.96 10.60 -7.72
N HIS A 127 1.16 9.88 -6.95
CA HIS A 127 0.96 8.42 -7.10
C HIS A 127 0.02 8.05 -8.26
N LEU A 128 -0.71 9.02 -8.82
CA LEU A 128 -1.53 8.84 -10.00
C LEU A 128 -0.73 9.01 -11.30
N VAL A 129 0.27 9.89 -11.30
CA VAL A 129 1.07 10.21 -12.50
C VAL A 129 2.42 9.52 -12.53
N SER A 130 2.89 9.03 -11.37
CA SER A 130 4.11 8.22 -11.25
C SER A 130 3.77 6.96 -10.45
N PHE A 131 3.39 5.89 -11.18
CA PHE A 131 2.91 4.67 -10.56
C PHE A 131 4.01 3.90 -9.85
N GLN A 132 3.63 3.33 -8.72
CA GLN A 132 4.42 2.36 -7.98
C GLN A 132 3.46 1.36 -7.32
N PHE A 133 3.57 0.09 -7.71
CA PHE A 133 2.62 -0.96 -7.30
C PHE A 133 2.46 -1.09 -5.78
N THR A 134 3.52 -0.88 -4.97
CA THR A 134 3.45 -0.90 -3.49
C THR A 134 2.53 0.18 -2.95
N VAL A 135 2.62 1.41 -3.51
CA VAL A 135 1.76 2.53 -3.11
C VAL A 135 0.31 2.29 -3.54
N VAL A 136 0.10 1.76 -4.75
CA VAL A 136 -1.24 1.39 -5.23
C VAL A 136 -1.88 0.36 -4.30
N ALA A 137 -1.13 -0.66 -3.86
CA ALA A 137 -1.62 -1.62 -2.87
C ALA A 137 -2.05 -0.94 -1.56
N GLY A 138 -1.28 0.05 -1.07
CA GLY A 138 -1.60 0.84 0.11
C GLY A 138 -2.88 1.67 -0.04
N ILE A 139 -3.06 2.32 -1.19
CA ILE A 139 -4.28 3.08 -1.53
C ILE A 139 -5.50 2.15 -1.50
N VAL A 140 -5.41 0.98 -2.12
CA VAL A 140 -6.51 0.01 -2.16
C VAL A 140 -6.82 -0.56 -0.77
N ALA A 141 -5.79 -0.96 0.00
CA ALA A 141 -5.96 -1.46 1.37
C ALA A 141 -6.57 -0.40 2.29
N GLY A 142 -6.05 0.83 2.27
CA GLY A 142 -6.57 1.96 3.03
C GLY A 142 -8.03 2.27 2.67
N THR A 143 -8.38 2.18 1.38
CA THR A 143 -9.76 2.34 0.91
C THR A 143 -10.69 1.25 1.46
N ALA A 144 -10.23 0.00 1.52
CA ALA A 144 -10.98 -1.09 2.14
C ALA A 144 -11.26 -0.82 3.63
N VAL A 145 -10.24 -0.40 4.39
CA VAL A 145 -10.34 -0.02 5.81
C VAL A 145 -11.31 1.17 5.98
N PHE A 146 -11.18 2.20 5.14
CA PHE A 146 -12.05 3.38 5.14
C PHE A 146 -13.51 3.04 4.91
N LEU A 147 -13.80 2.27 3.86
CA LEU A 147 -15.17 1.85 3.52
C LEU A 147 -15.77 0.96 4.60
N TYR A 148 -15.01 -0.02 5.11
CA TYR A 148 -15.47 -0.89 6.18
C TYR A 148 -15.84 -0.11 7.44
N CYS A 149 -14.99 0.81 7.88
CA CYS A 149 -15.27 1.65 9.06
C CYS A 149 -16.56 2.46 8.90
N LEU A 150 -16.81 3.02 7.72
CA LEU A 150 -17.91 3.93 7.45
C LEU A 150 -19.18 3.23 6.92
N ASP A 151 -19.16 1.91 6.74
CA ASP A 151 -20.34 1.19 6.29
C ASP A 151 -21.44 1.19 7.36
N ASP A 152 -22.62 1.69 6.98
CA ASP A 152 -23.86 1.71 7.74
C ASP A 152 -25.03 1.13 6.95
N SER A 153 -24.72 0.45 5.86
CA SER A 153 -25.73 -0.17 4.99
C SER A 153 -26.45 -1.33 5.68
N ARG A 154 -27.64 -1.64 5.20
CA ARG A 154 -28.47 -2.74 5.72
C ARG A 154 -29.06 -3.55 4.57
N GLY A 155 -29.38 -4.81 4.85
CA GLY A 155 -29.98 -5.71 3.88
C GLY A 155 -29.07 -5.94 2.67
N LYS A 156 -29.60 -5.96 1.45
CA LYS A 156 -28.83 -6.26 0.21
C LYS A 156 -27.62 -5.34 0.02
N LYS A 157 -27.73 -4.07 0.37
CA LYS A 157 -26.61 -3.10 0.25
C LYS A 157 -25.45 -3.43 1.18
N GLU A 158 -25.72 -4.02 2.32
CA GLU A 158 -24.72 -4.47 3.29
C GLU A 158 -23.84 -5.58 2.70
N TYR A 159 -24.45 -6.58 2.05
CA TYR A 159 -23.71 -7.65 1.39
C TYR A 159 -22.88 -7.12 0.20
N MET A 160 -23.42 -6.18 -0.57
CA MET A 160 -22.69 -5.54 -1.66
C MET A 160 -21.47 -4.76 -1.14
N MET A 161 -21.59 -4.05 -0.02
CA MET A 161 -20.49 -3.32 0.57
C MET A 161 -19.44 -4.28 1.16
N ALA A 162 -19.87 -5.34 1.83
CA ALA A 162 -18.99 -6.38 2.32
C ALA A 162 -18.19 -7.04 1.17
N ALA A 163 -18.86 -7.38 0.08
CA ALA A 163 -18.21 -7.96 -1.10
C ALA A 163 -17.20 -6.98 -1.71
N LEU A 164 -17.53 -5.68 -1.81
CA LEU A 164 -16.60 -4.66 -2.29
C LEU A 164 -15.35 -4.54 -1.40
N VAL A 165 -15.53 -4.50 -0.08
CA VAL A 165 -14.41 -4.44 0.88
C VAL A 165 -13.51 -5.67 0.75
N ILE A 166 -14.10 -6.86 0.67
CA ILE A 166 -13.36 -8.12 0.49
C ILE A 166 -12.61 -8.12 -0.85
N LEU A 167 -13.24 -7.68 -1.92
CA LEU A 167 -12.59 -7.56 -3.23
C LEU A 167 -11.37 -6.62 -3.18
N LEU A 168 -11.49 -5.46 -2.52
CA LEU A 168 -10.37 -4.53 -2.35
C LEU A 168 -9.22 -5.17 -1.53
N ILE A 169 -9.54 -5.97 -0.50
CA ILE A 169 -8.54 -6.73 0.26
C ILE A 169 -7.81 -7.71 -0.66
N TRP A 170 -8.52 -8.47 -1.48
CA TRP A 170 -7.92 -9.42 -2.42
C TRP A 170 -7.09 -8.72 -3.50
N ILE A 171 -7.57 -7.60 -4.04
CA ILE A 171 -6.79 -6.78 -5.00
C ILE A 171 -5.49 -6.29 -4.36
N SER A 172 -5.56 -5.69 -3.17
CA SER A 172 -4.35 -5.22 -2.47
C SER A 172 -3.35 -6.35 -2.24
N PHE A 173 -3.83 -7.53 -1.85
CA PHE A 173 -3.00 -8.72 -1.67
C PHE A 173 -2.34 -9.18 -2.98
N CYS A 174 -3.11 -9.22 -4.07
CA CYS A 174 -2.59 -9.58 -5.38
C CYS A 174 -1.53 -8.59 -5.86
N VAL A 175 -1.69 -7.31 -5.58
CA VAL A 175 -0.73 -6.26 -5.96
C VAL A 175 0.54 -6.35 -5.11
N ARG A 176 0.41 -6.42 -3.77
CA ARG A 176 1.55 -6.53 -2.86
C ARG A 176 1.12 -7.07 -1.50
N GLU A 177 1.38 -8.36 -1.24
CA GLU A 177 0.98 -9.03 0.01
C GLU A 177 1.50 -8.33 1.28
N ASN A 178 2.80 -7.94 1.29
CA ASN A 178 3.41 -7.29 2.44
C ASN A 178 2.72 -5.97 2.82
N VAL A 179 2.16 -5.25 1.86
CA VAL A 179 1.40 -4.02 2.10
C VAL A 179 0.04 -4.32 2.76
N LEU A 180 -0.63 -5.40 2.31
CA LEU A 180 -1.84 -5.83 3.01
C LEU A 180 -1.53 -6.22 4.45
N LEU A 181 -0.42 -6.94 4.71
CA LEU A 181 0.00 -7.28 6.07
C LEU A 181 0.24 -6.03 6.93
N MET A 182 0.81 -4.96 6.38
CA MET A 182 0.91 -3.66 7.09
C MET A 182 -0.45 -3.05 7.41
N ALA A 183 -1.48 -3.29 6.58
CA ALA A 183 -2.82 -2.78 6.83
C ALA A 183 -3.61 -3.58 7.89
N VAL A 184 -3.22 -4.83 8.17
CA VAL A 184 -3.91 -5.71 9.13
C VAL A 184 -4.05 -5.08 10.53
N PRO A 185 -3.01 -4.53 11.17
CA PRO A 185 -3.15 -3.93 12.51
C PRO A 185 -4.11 -2.74 12.51
N PHE A 186 -4.11 -1.89 11.50
CA PHE A 186 -5.06 -0.77 11.37
C PHE A 186 -6.49 -1.29 11.17
N GLY A 187 -6.68 -2.26 10.29
CA GLY A 187 -7.97 -2.94 10.07
C GLY A 187 -8.48 -3.61 11.35
N GLY A 188 -7.60 -4.28 12.10
CA GLY A 188 -7.91 -4.91 13.38
C GLY A 188 -8.41 -3.90 14.42
N LEU A 189 -7.74 -2.75 14.55
CA LEU A 189 -8.18 -1.66 15.43
C LEU A 189 -9.54 -1.10 15.01
N ILE A 190 -9.80 -0.95 13.70
CA ILE A 190 -11.12 -0.56 13.19
C ILE A 190 -12.19 -1.61 13.48
N ILE A 191 -11.88 -2.91 13.35
CA ILE A 191 -12.79 -4.01 13.70
C ILE A 191 -13.16 -3.94 15.19
N LEU A 192 -12.21 -3.64 16.06
CA LEU A 192 -12.46 -3.47 17.49
C LEU A 192 -13.27 -2.19 17.79
N TYR A 193 -12.95 -1.10 17.11
CA TYR A 193 -13.64 0.19 17.26
C TYR A 193 -15.11 0.11 16.80
N LYS A 194 -15.40 -0.58 15.71
CA LYS A 194 -16.72 -0.65 15.11
C LYS A 194 -17.63 -1.60 15.90
N LYS A 195 -18.75 -1.07 16.37
CA LYS A 195 -19.77 -1.84 17.10
C LYS A 195 -20.64 -2.65 16.14
N GLU A 196 -20.16 -3.82 15.76
CA GLU A 196 -20.91 -4.79 14.96
C GLU A 196 -20.98 -6.15 15.63
N PRO A 197 -21.98 -7.00 15.30
CA PRO A 197 -22.05 -8.36 15.81
C PRO A 197 -20.80 -9.16 15.46
N VAL A 198 -20.26 -9.91 16.43
CA VAL A 198 -19.05 -10.73 16.27
C VAL A 198 -19.23 -11.74 15.12
N LYS A 199 -20.42 -12.35 14.98
CA LYS A 199 -20.74 -13.32 13.91
C LYS A 199 -20.52 -12.70 12.51
N LYS A 200 -20.95 -11.42 12.32
CA LYS A 200 -20.77 -10.72 11.04
C LYS A 200 -19.28 -10.47 10.75
N LYS A 201 -18.55 -9.99 11.75
CA LYS A 201 -17.09 -9.75 11.63
C LYS A 201 -16.35 -11.05 11.29
N ALA A 202 -16.68 -12.13 11.99
CA ALA A 202 -16.11 -13.45 11.77
C ALA A 202 -16.42 -13.98 10.35
N LEU A 203 -17.67 -13.86 9.90
CA LEU A 203 -18.03 -14.27 8.54
C LEU A 203 -17.26 -13.50 7.46
N MET A 204 -17.17 -12.16 7.57
CA MET A 204 -16.41 -11.35 6.64
C MET A 204 -14.93 -11.73 6.63
N ALA A 205 -14.34 -11.90 7.82
CA ALA A 205 -12.95 -12.33 7.96
C ALA A 205 -12.72 -13.72 7.36
N SER A 206 -13.63 -14.69 7.61
CA SER A 206 -13.52 -16.05 7.05
C SER A 206 -13.57 -16.04 5.51
N ILE A 207 -14.48 -15.25 4.90
CA ILE A 207 -14.56 -15.15 3.44
C ILE A 207 -13.29 -14.47 2.88
N ALA A 208 -12.83 -13.39 3.52
CA ALA A 208 -11.59 -12.73 3.11
C ALA A 208 -10.40 -13.69 3.17
N CYS A 209 -10.20 -14.39 4.29
CA CYS A 209 -9.13 -15.37 4.47
C CYS A 209 -9.23 -16.56 3.49
N ALA A 210 -10.44 -17.07 3.23
CA ALA A 210 -10.63 -18.15 2.26
C ALA A 210 -10.19 -17.75 0.85
N GLY A 211 -10.52 -16.52 0.42
CA GLY A 211 -10.06 -16.01 -0.87
C GLY A 211 -8.54 -15.76 -0.92
N LEU A 212 -7.95 -15.23 0.16
CA LEU A 212 -6.50 -15.10 0.27
C LEU A 212 -5.80 -16.46 0.18
N ALA A 213 -6.32 -17.48 0.87
CA ALA A 213 -5.81 -18.84 0.78
C ALA A 213 -5.91 -19.39 -0.65
N GLY A 214 -7.05 -19.16 -1.34
CA GLY A 214 -7.21 -19.55 -2.75
C GLY A 214 -6.17 -18.86 -3.65
N ILE A 215 -5.93 -17.57 -3.49
CA ILE A 215 -4.89 -16.82 -4.24
C ILE A 215 -3.51 -17.40 -3.95
N MET A 216 -3.19 -17.73 -2.70
CA MET A 216 -1.91 -18.35 -2.34
C MET A 216 -1.73 -19.73 -2.94
N VAL A 217 -2.80 -20.55 -2.96
CA VAL A 217 -2.76 -21.86 -3.62
C VAL A 217 -2.47 -21.70 -5.12
N LEU A 218 -3.14 -20.78 -5.81
CA LEU A 218 -2.86 -20.46 -7.23
C LEU A 218 -1.40 -20.02 -7.41
N GLU A 219 -0.88 -19.16 -6.54
CA GLU A 219 0.51 -18.70 -6.57
C GLU A 219 1.50 -19.86 -6.45
N VAL A 220 1.29 -20.77 -5.48
CA VAL A 220 2.16 -21.96 -5.28
C VAL A 220 2.14 -22.85 -6.51
N PHE A 221 0.97 -23.11 -7.10
CA PHE A 221 0.88 -23.91 -8.31
C PHE A 221 1.54 -23.25 -9.50
N SER A 222 1.35 -21.93 -9.67
CA SER A 222 1.94 -21.18 -10.78
C SER A 222 3.48 -21.22 -10.79
N TYR A 223 4.10 -21.22 -9.62
CA TYR A 223 5.55 -21.25 -9.45
C TYR A 223 6.08 -22.62 -9.00
N SER A 224 5.37 -23.71 -9.32
CA SER A 224 5.71 -25.06 -8.82
C SER A 224 6.80 -25.79 -9.64
N SER A 225 7.10 -25.35 -10.87
CA SER A 225 8.16 -25.95 -11.69
C SER A 225 9.54 -25.78 -11.03
N ALA A 226 10.48 -26.67 -11.35
CA ALA A 226 11.84 -26.61 -10.82
C ALA A 226 12.56 -25.31 -11.20
N GLU A 227 12.35 -24.83 -12.43
CA GLU A 227 12.92 -23.60 -12.95
C GLU A 227 12.42 -22.37 -12.17
N TRP A 228 11.11 -22.27 -11.95
CA TRP A 228 10.54 -21.16 -11.19
C TRP A 228 10.92 -21.17 -9.72
N LYS A 229 11.08 -22.36 -9.10
CA LYS A 229 11.60 -22.47 -7.75
C LYS A 229 13.03 -21.97 -7.67
N SER A 230 13.91 -22.47 -8.57
CA SER A 230 15.29 -22.00 -8.65
C SER A 230 15.39 -20.49 -8.84
N TYR A 231 14.58 -19.93 -9.74
CA TYR A 231 14.52 -18.48 -9.94
C TYR A 231 14.07 -17.72 -8.67
N LYS A 232 13.06 -18.21 -7.96
CA LYS A 232 12.60 -17.57 -6.70
C LYS A 232 13.67 -17.61 -5.63
N ASP A 233 14.34 -18.73 -5.46
CA ASP A 233 15.43 -18.90 -4.49
C ASP A 233 16.60 -17.97 -4.84
N TYR A 234 17.02 -17.95 -6.08
CA TYR A 234 18.03 -17.01 -6.58
C TYR A 234 17.64 -15.56 -6.36
N ASN A 235 16.42 -15.15 -6.72
CA ASN A 235 15.95 -13.77 -6.56
C ASN A 235 15.83 -13.37 -5.09
N THR A 236 15.47 -14.30 -4.21
CA THR A 236 15.43 -14.08 -2.77
C THR A 236 16.84 -13.82 -2.23
N ALA A 237 17.80 -14.68 -2.54
CA ALA A 237 19.19 -14.51 -2.15
C ALA A 237 19.81 -13.23 -2.68
N ARG A 238 19.56 -12.91 -3.96
CA ARG A 238 19.96 -11.64 -4.58
C ARG A 238 19.40 -10.44 -3.80
N SER A 239 18.13 -10.48 -3.43
CA SER A 239 17.47 -9.43 -2.66
C SER A 239 18.09 -9.26 -1.26
N VAL A 240 18.46 -10.36 -0.59
CA VAL A 240 19.15 -10.30 0.71
C VAL A 240 20.48 -9.53 0.60
N ILE A 241 21.24 -9.79 -0.45
CA ILE A 241 22.51 -9.09 -0.67
C ILE A 241 22.26 -7.61 -0.98
N TYR A 242 21.55 -7.31 -2.07
CA TYR A 242 21.49 -5.95 -2.62
C TYR A 242 20.53 -5.03 -1.89
N ASP A 243 19.54 -5.57 -1.19
CA ASP A 243 18.55 -4.78 -0.49
C ASP A 243 18.89 -4.56 0.99
N TYR A 244 19.74 -5.42 1.59
CA TYR A 244 19.97 -5.41 3.03
C TYR A 244 21.44 -5.36 3.45
N TYR A 245 22.27 -6.33 3.03
CA TYR A 245 23.60 -6.49 3.65
C TYR A 245 24.77 -6.02 2.80
N GLY A 246 24.57 -5.91 1.50
CA GLY A 246 25.65 -5.60 0.54
C GLY A 246 26.50 -6.83 0.19
N VAL A 247 27.33 -6.68 -0.83
CA VAL A 247 28.35 -7.68 -1.21
C VAL A 247 29.53 -7.53 -0.26
N PRO A 248 29.96 -8.57 0.50
CA PRO A 248 31.13 -8.49 1.34
C PRO A 248 32.39 -8.24 0.50
N PRO A 249 33.26 -7.27 0.85
CA PRO A 249 34.46 -6.93 0.07
C PRO A 249 35.43 -8.12 -0.05
N TYR A 250 36.01 -8.35 -1.25
CA TYR A 250 36.88 -9.50 -1.50
C TYR A 250 38.09 -9.58 -0.58
N GLU A 251 38.82 -8.46 -0.41
CA GLU A 251 40.06 -8.42 0.37
C GLU A 251 39.88 -8.88 1.82
N GLU A 252 38.76 -8.57 2.43
CA GLU A 252 38.47 -8.96 3.82
C GLU A 252 37.89 -10.37 3.93
N ASN A 253 37.46 -10.99 2.82
CA ASN A 253 36.67 -12.22 2.78
C ASN A 253 37.22 -13.24 1.77
N ARG A 254 38.51 -13.15 1.45
CA ARG A 254 39.16 -13.97 0.43
C ARG A 254 38.95 -15.47 0.66
N GLU A 255 39.17 -15.96 1.90
CA GLU A 255 38.99 -17.37 2.23
C GLU A 255 37.58 -17.89 1.94
N PHE A 256 36.55 -17.08 2.22
CA PHE A 256 35.18 -17.43 1.89
C PHE A 256 34.97 -17.51 0.37
N TYR A 257 35.38 -16.51 -0.38
CA TYR A 257 35.19 -16.49 -1.82
C TYR A 257 35.97 -17.60 -2.53
N ASP A 258 37.21 -17.84 -2.13
CA ASP A 258 38.02 -18.95 -2.64
C ASP A 258 37.35 -20.30 -2.37
N SER A 259 36.70 -20.48 -1.19
CA SER A 259 35.99 -21.72 -0.83
C SER A 259 34.78 -22.01 -1.72
N ILE A 260 34.14 -21.00 -2.30
CA ILE A 260 33.01 -21.13 -3.22
C ILE A 260 33.44 -20.95 -4.70
N GLY A 261 34.74 -20.84 -4.95
CA GLY A 261 35.31 -20.75 -6.30
C GLY A 261 35.03 -19.43 -7.00
N LEU A 262 34.98 -18.31 -6.24
CA LEU A 262 34.88 -16.96 -6.80
C LEU A 262 36.21 -16.21 -6.58
N GLN A 263 36.60 -15.46 -7.59
CA GLN A 263 37.82 -14.64 -7.57
C GLN A 263 37.48 -13.14 -7.41
N GLU A 264 38.49 -12.32 -7.23
CA GLU A 264 38.34 -10.88 -7.05
C GLU A 264 37.48 -10.22 -8.14
N TYR A 265 37.72 -10.58 -9.42
CA TYR A 265 36.94 -10.00 -10.53
C TYR A 265 35.45 -10.39 -10.48
N ASP A 266 35.10 -11.57 -9.96
CA ASP A 266 33.71 -11.99 -9.77
C ASP A 266 33.01 -11.12 -8.72
N VAL A 267 33.74 -10.85 -7.61
CA VAL A 267 33.20 -10.00 -6.53
C VAL A 267 33.04 -8.55 -6.99
N VAL A 268 33.98 -8.03 -7.78
CA VAL A 268 33.86 -6.70 -8.42
C VAL A 268 32.62 -6.65 -9.35
N ASN A 269 32.35 -7.71 -10.10
CA ASN A 269 31.15 -7.80 -10.93
C ASN A 269 29.85 -7.86 -10.07
N LEU A 270 29.87 -8.60 -8.96
CA LEU A 270 28.79 -8.62 -7.99
C LEU A 270 28.53 -7.21 -7.41
N GLU A 271 29.55 -6.51 -6.93
CA GLU A 271 29.43 -5.15 -6.39
C GLU A 271 28.81 -4.16 -7.40
N ARG A 272 29.10 -4.34 -8.68
CA ARG A 272 28.59 -3.52 -9.78
C ARG A 272 27.22 -3.97 -10.32
N TYR A 273 26.62 -4.99 -9.71
CA TYR A 273 25.38 -5.61 -10.19
C TYR A 273 25.49 -6.20 -11.60
N GLN A 274 26.69 -6.64 -12.00
CA GLN A 274 26.99 -7.24 -13.31
C GLN A 274 26.93 -8.77 -13.24
N LEU A 275 25.78 -9.30 -12.82
CA LEU A 275 25.58 -10.70 -12.43
C LEU A 275 25.81 -11.69 -13.59
N VAL A 276 25.60 -11.26 -14.83
CA VAL A 276 25.80 -12.08 -16.04
C VAL A 276 27.27 -12.52 -16.26
N PHE A 277 28.21 -11.79 -15.66
CA PHE A 277 29.64 -12.09 -15.80
C PHE A 277 30.21 -12.98 -14.68
N VAL A 278 29.34 -13.48 -13.80
CA VAL A 278 29.76 -14.37 -12.70
C VAL A 278 29.13 -15.74 -12.91
N ASP A 279 29.98 -16.75 -13.10
CA ASP A 279 29.54 -18.11 -13.39
C ASP A 279 28.91 -18.80 -12.19
N ASP A 280 27.95 -19.69 -12.46
CA ASP A 280 27.31 -20.58 -11.48
C ASP A 280 26.56 -19.90 -10.32
N LEU A 281 26.21 -18.64 -10.42
CA LEU A 281 25.44 -17.94 -9.36
C LEU A 281 24.08 -18.63 -9.09
N GLU A 282 23.47 -19.19 -10.12
CA GLU A 282 22.17 -19.88 -10.03
C GLU A 282 22.24 -21.21 -9.28
N ASN A 283 23.43 -21.83 -9.22
CA ASN A 283 23.67 -23.13 -8.59
C ASN A 283 23.94 -23.05 -7.07
N GLY A 284 23.32 -22.08 -6.38
CA GLY A 284 23.40 -21.93 -4.94
C GLY A 284 24.50 -20.99 -4.42
N LYS A 285 25.43 -20.52 -5.27
CA LYS A 285 26.46 -19.56 -4.87
C LYS A 285 25.85 -18.25 -4.37
N MET A 286 24.78 -17.74 -5.03
CA MET A 286 24.08 -16.54 -4.59
C MET A 286 23.53 -16.70 -3.16
N GLN A 287 22.98 -17.88 -2.82
CA GLN A 287 22.49 -18.15 -1.47
C GLN A 287 23.64 -18.20 -0.47
N GLN A 288 24.77 -18.82 -0.81
CA GLN A 288 25.94 -18.87 0.08
C GLN A 288 26.48 -17.45 0.38
N ILE A 289 26.53 -16.58 -0.63
CA ILE A 289 26.95 -15.19 -0.44
C ILE A 289 25.94 -14.44 0.43
N ALA A 290 24.64 -14.65 0.23
CA ALA A 290 23.59 -14.02 1.03
C ALA A 290 23.67 -14.42 2.51
N ASP A 291 23.80 -15.72 2.79
CA ASP A 291 23.90 -16.25 4.14
C ASP A 291 25.18 -15.73 4.85
N TYR A 292 26.30 -15.70 4.13
CA TYR A 292 27.56 -15.17 4.63
C TYR A 292 27.49 -13.67 4.91
N ALA A 293 26.90 -12.89 4.00
CA ALA A 293 26.72 -11.44 4.19
C ALA A 293 25.85 -11.13 5.41
N GLU A 294 24.75 -11.87 5.62
CA GLU A 294 23.89 -11.74 6.79
C GLU A 294 24.64 -12.09 8.07
N GLN A 295 25.34 -13.23 8.09
CA GLN A 295 26.12 -13.66 9.25
C GLN A 295 27.17 -12.59 9.64
N ARG A 296 27.93 -12.12 8.67
CA ARG A 296 28.96 -11.10 8.88
C ARG A 296 28.39 -9.78 9.40
N TYR A 297 27.28 -9.34 8.84
CA TYR A 297 26.58 -8.16 9.34
C TYR A 297 26.16 -8.32 10.80
N ARG A 298 25.67 -9.49 11.19
CA ARG A 298 25.27 -9.79 12.58
C ARG A 298 26.47 -9.84 13.53
N GLU A 299 27.61 -10.38 13.11
CA GLU A 299 28.84 -10.46 13.90
C GLU A 299 29.48 -9.06 14.09
N GLN A 300 29.47 -8.23 13.05
CA GLN A 300 30.07 -6.88 13.09
C GLN A 300 29.19 -5.86 13.83
N ASN A 301 27.88 -6.09 13.91
CA ASN A 301 26.94 -5.16 14.49
C ASN A 301 26.28 -5.72 15.74
N SER A 302 26.61 -5.18 16.91
CA SER A 302 25.94 -5.53 18.16
C SER A 302 24.43 -5.28 18.07
N LEU A 303 23.65 -5.98 18.91
CA LEU A 303 22.20 -5.78 19.00
C LEU A 303 21.85 -4.29 19.21
N THR A 304 22.59 -3.60 20.08
CA THR A 304 22.40 -2.16 20.33
C THR A 304 22.64 -1.33 19.09
N ALA A 305 23.70 -1.62 18.32
CA ALA A 305 23.99 -0.92 17.07
C ALA A 305 22.86 -1.09 16.04
N ARG A 306 22.32 -2.32 15.89
CA ARG A 306 21.19 -2.63 15.00
C ARG A 306 19.90 -1.93 15.43
N VAL A 307 19.60 -1.91 16.73
CA VAL A 307 18.46 -1.15 17.27
C VAL A 307 18.61 0.34 16.99
N MET A 308 19.78 0.92 17.21
CA MET A 308 20.04 2.34 16.93
C MET A 308 19.96 2.66 15.43
N ALA A 309 20.45 1.77 14.58
CA ALA A 309 20.28 1.89 13.13
C ALA A 309 18.81 1.86 12.74
N GLY A 310 18.03 0.92 13.29
CA GLY A 310 16.60 0.83 13.09
C GLY A 310 15.84 2.09 13.48
N VAL A 311 16.14 2.65 14.65
CA VAL A 311 15.56 3.93 15.09
C VAL A 311 15.93 5.06 14.12
N ARG A 312 17.18 5.13 13.67
CA ARG A 312 17.63 6.14 12.70
C ARG A 312 16.87 6.05 11.39
N ILE A 313 16.73 4.84 10.83
CA ILE A 313 16.01 4.60 9.58
C ILE A 313 14.53 4.95 9.74
N ALA A 314 13.89 4.57 10.86
CA ALA A 314 12.51 4.93 11.17
C ALA A 314 12.33 6.46 11.20
N VAL A 315 13.17 7.19 11.93
CA VAL A 315 13.12 8.66 11.99
C VAL A 315 13.37 9.30 10.62
N GLN A 316 14.31 8.76 9.83
CA GLN A 316 14.54 9.24 8.47
C GLN A 316 13.33 8.98 7.55
N GLY A 317 12.65 7.86 7.70
CA GLY A 317 11.40 7.56 6.99
C GLY A 317 10.30 8.55 7.33
N GLU A 318 10.11 8.88 8.62
CA GLU A 318 9.16 9.88 9.08
C GLU A 318 9.43 11.29 8.54
N LEU A 319 10.69 11.65 8.40
CA LEU A 319 11.12 12.98 7.93
C LEU A 319 11.39 13.00 6.42
N GLY A 320 11.12 11.93 5.71
CA GLY A 320 11.36 11.79 4.26
C GLY A 320 10.63 12.87 3.46
N LYS A 321 11.37 13.61 2.61
CA LYS A 321 10.80 14.72 1.82
C LYS A 321 9.62 14.31 0.95
N GLU A 322 9.67 13.11 0.39
CA GLU A 322 8.64 12.58 -0.52
C GLU A 322 7.32 12.27 0.19
N THR A 323 7.38 11.95 1.48
CA THR A 323 6.21 11.56 2.29
C THR A 323 5.83 12.60 3.33
N LEU A 324 6.60 13.68 3.49
CA LEU A 324 6.44 14.64 4.58
C LEU A 324 5.04 15.27 4.64
N VAL A 325 4.49 15.70 3.52
CA VAL A 325 3.15 16.34 3.48
C VAL A 325 2.08 15.34 3.91
N LEU A 326 2.15 14.12 3.39
CA LEU A 326 1.22 13.04 3.76
C LEU A 326 1.35 12.69 5.24
N ASN A 327 2.58 12.58 5.76
CA ASN A 327 2.84 12.30 7.16
C ASN A 327 2.28 13.40 8.07
N LEU A 328 2.54 14.67 7.77
CA LEU A 328 2.00 15.78 8.55
C LEU A 328 0.45 15.78 8.56
N LEU A 329 -0.19 15.49 7.45
CA LEU A 329 -1.65 15.40 7.36
C LEU A 329 -2.19 14.19 8.15
N ALA A 330 -1.54 13.03 8.08
CA ALA A 330 -1.93 11.85 8.83
C ALA A 330 -1.81 12.11 10.33
N LYS A 331 -0.66 12.60 10.80
CA LYS A 331 -0.43 12.91 12.22
C LYS A 331 -1.36 14.01 12.74
N ALA A 332 -1.58 15.07 11.97
CA ALA A 332 -2.52 16.13 12.34
C ALA A 332 -3.94 15.59 12.53
N LEU A 333 -4.39 14.70 11.64
CA LEU A 333 -5.72 14.09 11.73
C LEU A 333 -5.84 13.13 12.91
N VAL A 334 -4.84 12.29 13.15
CA VAL A 334 -4.76 11.37 14.28
C VAL A 334 -4.79 12.16 15.60
N LEU A 335 -3.95 13.20 15.72
CA LEU A 335 -3.90 14.07 16.91
C LEU A 335 -5.23 14.81 17.13
N LEU A 336 -5.85 15.31 16.07
CA LEU A 336 -7.18 15.93 16.15
C LEU A 336 -8.23 14.96 16.71
N ASN A 337 -8.21 13.71 16.26
CA ASN A 337 -9.10 12.66 16.76
C ASN A 337 -8.81 12.34 18.24
N ILE A 338 -7.54 12.24 18.64
CA ILE A 338 -7.13 12.01 20.04
C ILE A 338 -7.60 13.15 20.93
N ILE A 339 -7.30 14.41 20.59
CA ILE A 339 -7.70 15.59 21.35
C ILE A 339 -9.22 15.65 21.47
N THR A 340 -9.94 15.39 20.37
CA THR A 340 -11.41 15.34 20.35
C THR A 340 -11.92 14.23 21.29
N GLY A 341 -11.31 13.05 21.24
CA GLY A 341 -11.66 11.91 22.09
C GLY A 341 -11.46 12.20 23.57
N ILE A 342 -10.35 12.81 23.94
CA ILE A 342 -10.06 13.21 25.34
C ILE A 342 -11.02 14.30 25.79
N ARG A 343 -11.17 15.39 25.01
CA ARG A 343 -12.03 16.53 25.32
C ARG A 343 -13.49 16.14 25.54
N TYR A 344 -14.01 15.23 24.73
CA TYR A 344 -15.41 14.78 24.82
C TYR A 344 -15.56 13.44 25.53
N ARG A 345 -14.53 12.96 26.23
CA ARG A 345 -14.51 11.71 27.02
C ARG A 345 -14.92 10.47 26.23
N LYS A 346 -14.59 10.42 24.93
CA LYS A 346 -14.85 9.30 24.02
C LYS A 346 -13.67 8.35 24.00
N LYS A 347 -13.60 7.43 24.98
CA LYS A 347 -12.45 6.51 25.14
C LYS A 347 -12.10 5.74 23.87
N ALA A 348 -13.08 5.17 23.17
CA ALA A 348 -12.84 4.40 21.96
C ALA A 348 -12.17 5.25 20.85
N LEU A 349 -12.51 6.53 20.74
CA LEU A 349 -11.97 7.43 19.72
C LEU A 349 -10.47 7.71 19.93
N TRP A 350 -10.07 8.11 21.13
CA TRP A 350 -8.65 8.39 21.36
C TRP A 350 -7.81 7.13 21.43
N LEU A 351 -8.34 5.99 21.96
CA LEU A 351 -7.62 4.73 22.03
C LEU A 351 -7.32 4.16 20.63
N VAL A 352 -8.29 4.17 19.70
CA VAL A 352 -8.06 3.65 18.36
C VAL A 352 -7.01 4.48 17.59
N ASN A 353 -7.03 5.81 17.77
CA ASN A 353 -6.04 6.68 17.11
C ASN A 353 -4.64 6.60 17.77
N ALA A 354 -4.56 6.45 19.11
CA ALA A 354 -3.31 6.11 19.77
C ALA A 354 -2.77 4.76 19.30
N GLY A 355 -3.66 3.79 19.07
CA GLY A 355 -3.32 2.51 18.47
C GLY A 355 -2.74 2.66 17.06
N PHE A 356 -3.23 3.58 16.23
CA PHE A 356 -2.67 3.84 14.90
C PHE A 356 -1.22 4.34 14.99
N LEU A 357 -0.92 5.29 15.88
CA LEU A 357 0.47 5.74 16.12
C LEU A 357 1.38 4.60 16.60
N LEU A 358 0.86 3.73 17.46
CA LEU A 358 1.63 2.57 17.93
C LEU A 358 1.89 1.56 16.82
N CYS A 359 0.89 1.28 15.97
CA CYS A 359 1.05 0.37 14.84
C CYS A 359 2.03 0.92 13.82
N GLU A 360 1.92 2.19 13.49
CA GLU A 360 2.81 2.85 12.55
C GLU A 360 4.24 2.90 13.10
N GLY A 361 4.44 3.36 14.35
CA GLY A 361 5.76 3.38 14.98
C GLY A 361 6.40 1.99 15.13
N ALA A 362 5.59 0.95 15.43
CA ALA A 362 6.10 -0.43 15.50
C ALA A 362 6.51 -0.96 14.13
N LEU A 363 5.74 -0.68 13.08
CA LEU A 363 6.05 -1.11 11.71
C LEU A 363 7.26 -0.37 11.14
N THR A 364 7.35 0.94 11.33
CA THR A 364 8.52 1.73 10.88
C THR A 364 9.79 1.32 11.63
N PHE A 365 9.69 1.08 12.94
CA PHE A 365 10.80 0.55 13.72
C PHE A 365 11.22 -0.85 13.25
N TYR A 366 10.25 -1.77 13.06
CA TYR A 366 10.53 -3.12 12.57
C TYR A 366 11.24 -3.09 11.21
N LEU A 367 10.69 -2.34 10.24
CA LEU A 367 11.30 -2.22 8.92
C LEU A 367 12.68 -1.54 8.97
N GLY A 368 12.84 -0.54 9.84
CA GLY A 368 14.13 0.09 10.07
C GLY A 368 15.15 -0.85 10.71
N TYR A 369 14.72 -1.72 11.65
CA TYR A 369 15.58 -2.73 12.27
C TYR A 369 16.02 -3.80 11.27
N GLU A 370 15.15 -4.18 10.32
CA GLU A 370 15.51 -5.03 9.18
C GLU A 370 16.41 -4.30 8.14
N GLY A 371 16.73 -3.04 8.38
CA GLY A 371 17.69 -2.27 7.59
C GLY A 371 17.08 -1.51 6.41
N ARG A 372 15.77 -1.57 6.16
CA ARG A 372 15.18 -0.98 4.95
C ARG A 372 13.77 -0.43 5.13
N LEU A 373 13.62 0.88 4.92
CA LEU A 373 12.32 1.57 4.86
C LEU A 373 12.30 2.51 3.63
N PRO A 374 12.09 1.99 2.41
CA PRO A 374 11.99 2.82 1.21
C PRO A 374 10.79 3.78 1.28
N SER A 375 10.91 4.96 0.66
CA SER A 375 9.84 5.98 0.63
C SER A 375 8.50 5.46 0.12
N ARG A 376 8.50 4.52 -0.85
CA ARG A 376 7.28 3.86 -1.36
C ARG A 376 6.56 3.02 -0.30
N VAL A 377 7.30 2.37 0.61
CA VAL A 377 6.74 1.57 1.71
C VAL A 377 6.19 2.49 2.78
N MET A 378 6.93 3.55 3.11
CA MET A 378 6.47 4.58 4.03
C MET A 378 5.20 5.28 3.51
N ALA A 379 5.16 5.65 2.23
CA ALA A 379 3.98 6.24 1.61
C ALA A 379 2.75 5.32 1.72
N ALA A 380 2.90 4.02 1.42
CA ALA A 380 1.82 3.05 1.55
C ALA A 380 1.29 2.96 2.99
N LEU A 381 2.19 2.91 3.98
CA LEU A 381 1.85 2.86 5.41
C LEU A 381 1.09 4.11 5.85
N LEU A 382 1.60 5.30 5.50
CA LEU A 382 0.98 6.58 5.85
C LEU A 382 -0.39 6.77 5.17
N ILE A 383 -0.58 6.30 3.94
CA ILE A 383 -1.89 6.31 3.26
C ILE A 383 -2.89 5.45 4.04
N ILE A 384 -2.49 4.27 4.48
CA ILE A 384 -3.34 3.37 5.28
C ILE A 384 -3.72 4.06 6.60
N GLU A 385 -2.74 4.62 7.32
CA GLU A 385 -2.98 5.37 8.57
C GLU A 385 -3.92 6.56 8.36
N PHE A 386 -3.63 7.38 7.35
CA PHE A 386 -4.44 8.56 7.02
C PHE A 386 -5.89 8.18 6.72
N LEU A 387 -6.13 7.17 5.88
CA LEU A 387 -7.47 6.73 5.53
C LEU A 387 -8.20 6.07 6.71
N ALA A 388 -7.50 5.33 7.58
CA ALA A 388 -8.07 4.79 8.80
C ALA A 388 -8.48 5.91 9.78
N ALA A 389 -7.61 6.90 10.01
CA ALA A 389 -7.92 8.05 10.86
C ALA A 389 -9.05 8.91 10.29
N LEU A 390 -9.09 9.09 8.96
CA LEU A 390 -10.14 9.81 8.26
C LEU A 390 -11.50 9.09 8.39
N ALA A 391 -11.49 7.76 8.32
CA ALA A 391 -12.68 6.96 8.53
C ALA A 391 -13.24 7.13 9.94
N VAL A 392 -12.38 7.07 10.95
CA VAL A 392 -12.77 7.29 12.36
C VAL A 392 -13.31 8.70 12.57
N PHE A 393 -12.66 9.73 12.01
CA PHE A 393 -13.12 11.11 12.05
C PHE A 393 -14.54 11.29 11.51
N PHE A 394 -14.83 10.71 10.33
CA PHE A 394 -16.16 10.78 9.74
C PHE A 394 -17.18 9.91 10.48
N SER A 395 -16.79 8.76 11.02
CA SER A 395 -17.66 7.89 11.82
C SER A 395 -18.17 8.61 13.06
N GLU A 396 -17.31 9.30 13.81
CA GLU A 396 -17.68 10.06 14.99
C GLU A 396 -18.62 11.24 14.68
N ARG A 397 -18.33 11.93 13.60
CA ARG A 397 -19.21 13.02 13.15
C ARG A 397 -20.54 12.52 12.63
N ARG A 398 -20.61 11.33 12.06
CA ARG A 398 -21.86 10.69 11.63
C ARG A 398 -22.80 10.43 12.81
N ASN A 399 -22.26 10.01 13.94
CA ASN A 399 -23.02 9.61 15.13
C ASN A 399 -23.39 10.79 16.06
N ALA A 400 -22.83 11.98 15.83
CA ALA A 400 -23.21 13.17 16.58
C ALA A 400 -24.59 13.65 16.10
N VAL A 401 -25.62 13.50 16.95
CA VAL A 401 -26.95 14.08 16.74
C VAL A 401 -26.78 15.59 16.54
N PRO A 402 -27.44 16.23 15.56
CA PRO A 402 -27.48 17.68 15.48
C PRO A 402 -28.16 18.19 16.74
N GLY A 403 -27.39 18.70 17.70
CA GLY A 403 -27.99 19.47 18.79
C GLY A 403 -28.78 20.61 18.17
N PRO A 404 -29.90 21.06 18.80
CA PRO A 404 -30.64 22.21 18.32
C PRO A 404 -29.62 23.34 18.12
N ALA A 405 -29.65 23.95 16.92
CA ALA A 405 -28.79 25.09 16.60
C ALA A 405 -28.92 26.11 17.74
N LYS A 406 -27.89 26.29 18.56
CA LYS A 406 -27.83 27.39 19.50
C LYS A 406 -27.97 28.64 18.65
N LYS A 407 -29.13 29.26 18.65
CA LYS A 407 -29.33 30.62 18.13
C LYS A 407 -28.28 31.47 18.86
N ILE A 408 -27.31 31.95 18.12
CA ILE A 408 -26.42 33.01 18.60
C ILE A 408 -27.33 34.20 18.88
N PRO A 409 -27.40 34.73 20.12
CA PRO A 409 -28.18 35.91 20.37
C PRO A 409 -27.59 37.09 19.58
N GLY A 410 -28.40 37.70 18.74
CA GLY A 410 -28.40 39.05 18.26
C GLY A 410 -27.07 39.69 17.86
N TRP A 411 -26.83 39.78 16.55
CA TRP A 411 -26.34 41.02 15.98
C TRP A 411 -27.47 41.52 15.06
N THR A 412 -28.20 42.50 15.58
CA THR A 412 -29.05 43.40 14.82
C THR A 412 -28.14 44.42 14.15
#